data_3b727170780700203d62bba1aee0f2e6
#
_entry.id   3b727170780700203d62bba1aee0f2e6
#
_cell.length_a   1.000
_cell.length_b   1.000
_cell.length_c   1.000
_cell.angle_alpha   90.00
_cell.angle_beta   90.00
_cell.angle_gamma   90.00
#
_symmetry.space_group_name_H-M   'P 1'
#
loop_
_entity.id
_entity.type
_entity.pdbx_description
1 polymer ?
#
loop_
_entity_poly.entity_id
_entity_poly.type
_entity_poly.pdbx_seq_one_letter_code
_entity_poly.pdbx_strand_id
1 'polypeptide(L)'
;MFVGSLTVPLVNDWANAAIAYQKEHYPNMTLVEDRFGVAESVDDSMRTTNDLMSKYKDLKGIMSFGSQGPIGAGRAIDKRKKNDAICVFGTFTPGQGIKLLEKGAIDGGYISNPMIAGKVFVQVATAMMNGEPIKDGVKIGDMGEIKVNNNTIYSDNPEKLDLENTRHLVKLGL
;
A
#
# COMPACT_ATOMS: atom_id res chain seq x y z
N MET A 1 12.18 3.13 -2.14
CA MET A 1 10.69 2.99 -2.17
C MET A 1 10.21 2.57 -3.55
N PHE A 2 9.08 1.85 -3.62
CA PHE A 2 8.41 1.49 -4.88
C PHE A 2 7.07 2.21 -4.97
N VAL A 3 6.78 2.78 -6.13
CA VAL A 3 5.49 3.41 -6.46
C VAL A 3 4.95 2.82 -7.75
N GLY A 4 3.64 2.90 -7.98
CA GLY A 4 3.02 2.37 -9.19
C GLY A 4 3.50 3.06 -10.46
N SER A 5 3.68 4.38 -10.39
CA SER A 5 4.22 5.20 -11.48
C SER A 5 4.85 6.47 -10.93
N LEU A 6 5.94 6.92 -11.57
CA LEU A 6 6.60 8.19 -11.21
C LEU A 6 5.78 9.43 -11.62
N THR A 7 4.79 9.27 -12.48
CA THR A 7 3.96 10.36 -13.03
C THR A 7 2.56 10.47 -12.40
N VAL A 8 2.14 9.49 -11.58
CA VAL A 8 0.82 9.51 -10.91
C VAL A 8 0.93 10.27 -9.57
N PRO A 9 0.26 11.43 -9.40
CA PRO A 9 0.40 12.27 -8.20
C PRO A 9 0.09 11.50 -6.91
N LEU A 10 -1.04 10.81 -6.83
CA LEU A 10 -1.53 10.16 -5.60
C LEU A 10 -0.49 9.23 -4.95
N VAL A 11 0.09 8.31 -5.71
CA VAL A 11 1.08 7.35 -5.18
C VAL A 11 2.41 8.02 -4.81
N ASN A 12 2.73 9.13 -5.48
CA ASN A 12 3.90 9.93 -5.15
C ASN A 12 3.67 10.79 -3.91
N ASP A 13 2.45 11.26 -3.66
CA ASP A 13 2.09 11.98 -2.44
C ASP A 13 2.18 11.06 -1.21
N TRP A 14 1.75 9.80 -1.32
CA TRP A 14 1.96 8.81 -0.27
C TRP A 14 3.45 8.58 0.02
N ALA A 15 4.27 8.46 -1.02
CA ALA A 15 5.72 8.30 -0.86
C ALA A 15 6.35 9.56 -0.23
N ASN A 16 5.93 10.76 -0.66
CA ASN A 16 6.40 12.03 -0.08
C ASN A 16 6.05 12.14 1.41
N ALA A 17 4.81 11.79 1.78
CA ALA A 17 4.36 11.78 3.17
C ALA A 17 5.18 10.79 4.03
N ALA A 18 5.44 9.58 3.50
CA ALA A 18 6.26 8.59 4.19
C ALA A 18 7.71 9.06 4.38
N ILE A 19 8.31 9.71 3.37
CA ILE A 19 9.66 10.29 3.47
C ILE A 19 9.70 11.42 4.50
N ALA A 20 8.70 12.31 4.49
CA ALA A 20 8.62 13.41 5.45
C ALA A 20 8.51 12.87 6.88
N TYR A 21 7.61 11.92 7.12
CA TYR A 21 7.43 11.27 8.41
C TYR A 21 8.70 10.53 8.87
N GLN A 22 9.36 9.80 7.97
CA GLN A 22 10.63 9.11 8.27
C GLN A 22 11.71 10.10 8.71
N LYS A 23 11.87 11.23 8.01
CA LYS A 23 12.88 12.24 8.35
C LYS A 23 12.65 12.86 9.73
N GLU A 24 11.38 13.09 10.08
CA GLU A 24 11.00 13.69 11.35
C GLU A 24 11.14 12.70 12.53
N HIS A 25 10.65 11.49 12.38
CA HIS A 25 10.54 10.55 13.49
C HIS A 25 11.62 9.48 13.53
N TYR A 26 12.29 9.21 12.41
CA TYR A 26 13.33 8.18 12.25
C TYR A 26 14.58 8.72 11.55
N PRO A 27 15.25 9.75 12.11
CA PRO A 27 16.38 10.43 11.45
C PRO A 27 17.58 9.54 11.17
N ASN A 28 17.71 8.40 11.91
CA ASN A 28 18.76 7.41 11.70
C ASN A 28 18.50 6.45 10.54
N MET A 29 17.30 6.48 9.95
CA MET A 29 17.00 5.71 8.74
C MET A 29 17.45 6.50 7.51
N THR A 30 18.13 5.84 6.61
CA THR A 30 18.59 6.44 5.34
C THR A 30 17.81 5.91 4.17
N LEU A 31 17.24 6.79 3.36
CA LEU A 31 16.66 6.44 2.07
C LEU A 31 17.81 6.28 1.06
N VAL A 32 18.13 5.04 0.69
CA VAL A 32 19.28 4.73 -0.18
C VAL A 32 19.09 5.13 -1.64
N GLU A 33 17.83 5.16 -2.10
CA GLU A 33 17.40 5.64 -3.42
C GLU A 33 16.03 6.30 -3.26
N ASP A 34 15.71 7.32 -4.06
CA ASP A 34 14.42 8.00 -3.91
C ASP A 34 13.26 7.02 -4.15
N ARG A 35 12.91 6.74 -5.39
CA ARG A 35 11.80 5.83 -5.69
C ARG A 35 11.93 5.19 -7.08
N PHE A 36 11.25 4.06 -7.23
CA PHE A 36 11.17 3.31 -8.49
C PHE A 36 9.71 3.13 -8.89
N GLY A 37 9.38 3.39 -10.16
CA GLY A 37 8.03 3.23 -10.73
C GLY A 37 7.77 1.79 -11.15
N VAL A 38 7.88 0.83 -10.21
CA VAL A 38 7.85 -0.61 -10.50
C VAL A 38 6.76 -1.38 -9.73
N ALA A 39 5.99 -0.69 -8.86
CA ALA A 39 5.10 -1.35 -7.93
C ALA A 39 3.83 -1.97 -8.56
N GLU A 40 3.62 -1.82 -9.86
CA GLU A 40 2.54 -2.48 -10.61
C GLU A 40 3.03 -3.67 -11.46
N SER A 41 4.32 -4.04 -11.33
CA SER A 41 4.92 -5.20 -12.00
C SER A 41 5.68 -6.05 -11.01
N VAL A 42 5.28 -7.32 -10.87
CA VAL A 42 5.97 -8.30 -10.01
C VAL A 42 7.41 -8.50 -10.47
N ASP A 43 7.61 -8.65 -11.79
CA ASP A 43 8.93 -8.95 -12.35
C ASP A 43 9.89 -7.76 -12.23
N ASP A 44 9.40 -6.54 -12.48
CA ASP A 44 10.21 -5.34 -12.33
C ASP A 44 10.56 -5.08 -10.86
N SER A 45 9.59 -5.24 -9.96
CA SER A 45 9.82 -5.13 -8.52
C SER A 45 10.82 -6.17 -8.02
N MET A 46 10.71 -7.42 -8.49
CA MET A 46 11.64 -8.49 -8.15
C MET A 46 13.06 -8.20 -8.67
N ARG A 47 13.19 -7.74 -9.93
CA ARG A 47 14.48 -7.35 -10.53
C ARG A 47 15.12 -6.20 -9.75
N THR A 48 14.38 -5.12 -9.55
CA THR A 48 14.86 -3.94 -8.81
C THR A 48 15.27 -4.31 -7.39
N THR A 49 14.53 -5.18 -6.71
CA THR A 49 14.89 -5.67 -5.36
C THR A 49 16.21 -6.44 -5.39
N ASN A 50 16.43 -7.28 -6.39
CA ASN A 50 17.69 -8.02 -6.56
C ASN A 50 18.88 -7.07 -6.77
N ASP A 51 18.68 -6.03 -7.57
CA ASP A 51 19.72 -5.02 -7.85
C ASP A 51 20.04 -4.22 -6.59
N LEU A 52 19.01 -3.79 -5.84
CA LEU A 52 19.18 -3.10 -4.56
C LEU A 52 19.92 -3.96 -3.53
N MET A 53 19.56 -5.24 -3.37
CA MET A 53 20.27 -6.17 -2.48
C MET A 53 21.74 -6.42 -2.91
N SER A 54 22.03 -6.29 -4.20
CA SER A 54 23.37 -6.43 -4.73
C SER A 54 24.22 -5.17 -4.50
N LYS A 55 23.59 -3.99 -4.66
CA LYS A 55 24.22 -2.67 -4.49
C LYS A 55 24.39 -2.29 -3.01
N TYR A 56 23.36 -2.52 -2.19
CA TYR A 56 23.30 -2.13 -0.79
C TYR A 56 23.27 -3.38 0.12
N LYS A 57 24.43 -3.77 0.64
CA LYS A 57 24.59 -4.99 1.45
C LYS A 57 23.90 -4.90 2.82
N ASP A 58 23.69 -3.70 3.30
CA ASP A 58 23.04 -3.32 4.54
C ASP A 58 21.58 -2.88 4.36
N LEU A 59 20.97 -3.11 3.19
CA LEU A 59 19.56 -2.82 2.95
C LEU A 59 18.69 -3.47 4.04
N LYS A 60 17.83 -2.67 4.68
CA LYS A 60 16.98 -3.10 5.81
C LYS A 60 15.50 -3.14 5.48
N GLY A 61 15.06 -2.43 4.45
CA GLY A 61 13.63 -2.40 4.15
C GLY A 61 13.30 -1.94 2.75
N ILE A 62 12.13 -2.37 2.29
CA ILE A 62 11.48 -1.93 1.07
C ILE A 62 10.04 -1.55 1.42
N MET A 63 9.65 -0.33 1.10
CA MET A 63 8.27 0.14 1.22
C MET A 63 7.67 0.31 -0.16
N SER A 64 6.41 -0.12 -0.34
CA SER A 64 5.75 -0.10 -1.64
C SER A 64 4.33 0.45 -1.58
N PHE A 65 4.05 1.40 -2.49
CA PHE A 65 2.75 2.02 -2.74
C PHE A 65 2.20 1.59 -4.10
N GLY A 66 1.99 0.28 -4.24
CA GLY A 66 1.42 -0.37 -5.41
C GLY A 66 1.38 -1.88 -5.21
N SER A 67 0.35 -2.53 -5.77
CA SER A 67 -0.09 -3.86 -5.34
C SER A 67 0.87 -5.02 -5.67
N GLN A 68 1.72 -4.85 -6.67
CA GLN A 68 2.66 -5.89 -7.11
C GLN A 68 4.07 -5.71 -6.53
N GLY A 69 4.35 -4.52 -5.98
CA GLY A 69 5.65 -4.20 -5.41
C GLY A 69 6.07 -5.12 -4.26
N PRO A 70 5.26 -5.29 -3.21
CA PRO A 70 5.59 -6.20 -2.11
C PRO A 70 5.68 -7.66 -2.56
N ILE A 71 4.87 -8.07 -3.56
CA ILE A 71 4.91 -9.42 -4.11
C ILE A 71 6.26 -9.70 -4.78
N GLY A 72 6.72 -8.79 -5.65
CA GLY A 72 8.02 -8.91 -6.33
C GLY A 72 9.18 -8.83 -5.35
N ALA A 73 9.15 -7.87 -4.42
CA ALA A 73 10.16 -7.73 -3.38
C ALA A 73 10.24 -8.96 -2.48
N GLY A 74 9.10 -9.44 -1.96
CA GLY A 74 9.03 -10.62 -1.12
C GLY A 74 9.56 -11.87 -1.82
N ARG A 75 9.22 -12.09 -3.10
CA ARG A 75 9.78 -13.21 -3.88
C ARG A 75 11.30 -13.14 -4.03
N ALA A 76 11.85 -11.94 -4.26
CA ALA A 76 13.30 -11.76 -4.37
C ALA A 76 14.01 -12.05 -3.05
N ILE A 77 13.45 -11.59 -1.94
CA ILE A 77 13.96 -11.74 -0.58
C ILE A 77 13.89 -13.21 -0.14
N ASP A 78 12.73 -13.88 -0.33
CA ASP A 78 12.54 -15.30 -0.05
C ASP A 78 13.53 -16.18 -0.82
N LYS A 79 13.70 -15.92 -2.11
CA LYS A 79 14.67 -16.64 -2.96
C LYS A 79 16.11 -16.49 -2.46
N ARG A 80 16.47 -15.33 -1.90
CA ARG A 80 17.81 -15.06 -1.34
C ARG A 80 17.92 -15.39 0.14
N LYS A 81 16.87 -15.92 0.78
CA LYS A 81 16.82 -16.26 2.21
C LYS A 81 17.17 -15.07 3.10
N LYS A 82 16.57 -13.89 2.81
CA LYS A 82 16.79 -12.63 3.52
C LYS A 82 15.56 -12.18 4.32
N ASN A 83 14.59 -13.08 4.56
CA ASN A 83 13.33 -12.77 5.22
C ASN A 83 13.52 -12.11 6.60
N ASP A 84 14.48 -12.58 7.40
CA ASP A 84 14.76 -12.01 8.73
C ASP A 84 15.67 -10.75 8.68
N ALA A 85 16.17 -10.38 7.51
CA ALA A 85 17.15 -9.31 7.35
C ALA A 85 16.60 -8.04 6.68
N ILE A 86 15.56 -8.18 5.85
CA ILE A 86 15.01 -7.08 5.04
C ILE A 86 13.49 -7.09 5.19
N CYS A 87 12.96 -6.03 5.81
CA CYS A 87 11.53 -5.82 5.96
C CYS A 87 10.89 -5.40 4.63
N VAL A 88 9.73 -5.98 4.28
CA VAL A 88 8.89 -5.57 3.16
C VAL A 88 7.54 -5.15 3.67
N PHE A 89 7.19 -3.89 3.45
CA PHE A 89 5.92 -3.33 3.90
C PHE A 89 5.23 -2.56 2.77
N GLY A 90 3.91 -2.74 2.62
CA GLY A 90 3.17 -1.99 1.60
C GLY A 90 1.80 -2.56 1.28
N THR A 91 1.18 -2.01 0.24
CA THR A 91 -0.10 -2.51 -0.28
C THR A 91 0.13 -3.75 -1.14
N PHE A 92 -0.64 -4.82 -0.92
CA PHE A 92 -0.63 -6.00 -1.80
C PHE A 92 -1.99 -6.69 -1.83
N THR A 93 -2.23 -7.44 -2.93
CA THR A 93 -3.43 -8.26 -3.05
C THR A 93 -3.33 -9.46 -2.09
N PRO A 94 -4.29 -9.63 -1.15
CA PRO A 94 -4.24 -10.68 -0.12
C PRO A 94 -3.96 -12.07 -0.67
N GLY A 95 -4.69 -12.50 -1.70
CA GLY A 95 -4.53 -13.83 -2.30
C GLY A 95 -3.15 -14.08 -2.92
N GLN A 96 -2.45 -13.05 -3.39
CA GLN A 96 -1.10 -13.18 -3.93
C GLN A 96 -0.03 -13.11 -2.84
N GLY A 97 -0.28 -12.33 -1.78
CA GLY A 97 0.71 -12.04 -0.73
C GLY A 97 0.70 -13.01 0.45
N ILE A 98 -0.42 -13.70 0.71
CA ILE A 98 -0.58 -14.51 1.94
C ILE A 98 0.56 -15.51 2.17
N LYS A 99 1.01 -16.22 1.15
CA LYS A 99 2.11 -17.20 1.28
C LYS A 99 3.47 -16.54 1.56
N LEU A 100 3.69 -15.33 1.07
CA LEU A 100 4.91 -14.57 1.36
C LEU A 100 4.88 -13.99 2.76
N LEU A 101 3.70 -13.56 3.22
CA LEU A 101 3.47 -13.11 4.59
C LEU A 101 3.68 -14.26 5.60
N GLU A 102 3.17 -15.47 5.30
CA GLU A 102 3.37 -16.68 6.11
C GLU A 102 4.84 -17.08 6.23
N LYS A 103 5.65 -16.77 5.24
CA LYS A 103 7.10 -17.04 5.23
C LYS A 103 7.94 -15.90 5.84
N GLY A 104 7.33 -14.79 6.25
CA GLY A 104 8.05 -13.59 6.67
C GLY A 104 8.83 -12.91 5.55
N ALA A 105 8.45 -13.12 4.29
CA ALA A 105 9.04 -12.44 3.13
C ALA A 105 8.33 -11.12 2.80
N ILE A 106 7.15 -10.92 3.37
CA ILE A 106 6.43 -9.65 3.51
C ILE A 106 6.07 -9.55 4.98
N ASP A 107 6.26 -8.39 5.59
CA ASP A 107 6.02 -8.16 7.02
C ASP A 107 4.61 -7.60 7.31
N GLY A 108 3.97 -7.05 6.30
CA GLY A 108 2.62 -6.52 6.39
C GLY A 108 2.35 -5.33 5.48
N GLY A 109 1.24 -4.66 5.75
CA GLY A 109 0.84 -3.48 4.98
C GLY A 109 -0.57 -3.02 5.31
N TYR A 110 -1.11 -2.23 4.37
CA TYR A 110 -2.49 -1.77 4.39
C TYR A 110 -3.08 -1.80 3.00
N ILE A 111 -4.39 -2.04 2.90
CA ILE A 111 -5.14 -2.00 1.65
C ILE A 111 -6.49 -1.33 1.88
N SER A 112 -6.96 -0.56 0.89
CA SER A 112 -8.37 -0.17 0.84
C SER A 112 -9.16 -1.35 0.30
N ASN A 113 -10.20 -1.78 1.02
CA ASN A 113 -11.04 -2.89 0.60
C ASN A 113 -11.84 -2.49 -0.66
N PRO A 114 -11.60 -3.12 -1.83
CA PRO A 114 -12.22 -2.71 -3.08
C PRO A 114 -13.74 -2.92 -3.10
N MET A 115 -14.27 -3.89 -2.33
CA MET A 115 -15.73 -4.08 -2.21
C MET A 115 -16.37 -2.92 -1.45
N ILE A 116 -15.73 -2.44 -0.39
CA ILE A 116 -16.18 -1.26 0.37
C ILE A 116 -16.05 -0.02 -0.52
N ALA A 117 -14.93 0.15 -1.20
CA ALA A 117 -14.71 1.29 -2.09
C ALA A 117 -15.77 1.36 -3.21
N GLY A 118 -16.08 0.24 -3.86
CA GLY A 118 -17.13 0.19 -4.88
C GLY A 118 -18.50 0.58 -4.33
N LYS A 119 -18.87 0.10 -3.13
CA LYS A 119 -20.11 0.49 -2.45
C LYS A 119 -20.17 1.99 -2.17
N VAL A 120 -19.07 2.54 -1.64
CA VAL A 120 -18.92 3.97 -1.36
C VAL A 120 -19.12 4.82 -2.62
N PHE A 121 -18.51 4.44 -3.75
CA PHE A 121 -18.68 5.15 -5.01
C PHE A 121 -20.16 5.22 -5.44
N VAL A 122 -20.90 4.11 -5.32
CA VAL A 122 -22.34 4.09 -5.66
C VAL A 122 -23.14 4.96 -4.71
N GLN A 123 -22.87 4.92 -3.41
CA GLN A 123 -23.58 5.74 -2.43
C GLN A 123 -23.34 7.23 -2.63
N VAL A 124 -22.11 7.64 -2.88
CA VAL A 124 -21.79 9.05 -3.18
C VAL A 124 -22.44 9.50 -4.49
N ALA A 125 -22.35 8.70 -5.55
CA ALA A 125 -22.99 9.01 -6.81
C ALA A 125 -24.52 9.17 -6.66
N THR A 126 -25.17 8.29 -5.90
CA THR A 126 -26.61 8.36 -5.63
C THR A 126 -26.97 9.64 -4.86
N ALA A 127 -26.21 9.98 -3.83
CA ALA A 127 -26.42 11.21 -3.08
C ALA A 127 -26.32 12.46 -3.98
N MET A 128 -25.28 12.49 -4.84
CA MET A 128 -25.12 13.58 -5.82
C MET A 128 -26.30 13.66 -6.81
N MET A 129 -26.78 12.53 -7.33
CA MET A 129 -27.94 12.48 -8.25
C MET A 129 -29.23 12.96 -7.58
N ASN A 130 -29.38 12.72 -6.28
CA ASN A 130 -30.53 13.18 -5.48
C ASN A 130 -30.42 14.66 -5.07
N GLY A 131 -29.33 15.35 -5.41
CA GLY A 131 -29.07 16.73 -5.00
C GLY A 131 -28.70 16.88 -3.53
N GLU A 132 -28.29 15.80 -2.89
CA GLU A 132 -27.83 15.83 -1.50
C GLU A 132 -26.48 16.57 -1.40
N PRO A 133 -26.28 17.36 -0.34
CA PRO A 133 -25.02 18.11 -0.21
C PRO A 133 -23.86 17.18 0.13
N ILE A 134 -22.79 17.23 -0.68
CA ILE A 134 -21.53 16.54 -0.41
C ILE A 134 -20.59 17.54 0.28
N LYS A 135 -20.60 17.57 1.59
CA LYS A 135 -19.79 18.47 2.43
C LYS A 135 -19.38 17.80 3.73
N ASP A 136 -18.38 18.35 4.37
CA ASP A 136 -17.86 17.87 5.66
C ASP A 136 -18.96 17.67 6.69
N GLY A 137 -18.91 16.55 7.43
CA GLY A 137 -19.85 16.18 8.47
C GLY A 137 -21.22 15.65 7.99
N VAL A 138 -21.46 15.54 6.67
CA VAL A 138 -22.70 14.95 6.14
C VAL A 138 -22.62 13.43 6.20
N LYS A 139 -23.73 12.78 6.53
CA LYS A 139 -23.87 11.32 6.50
C LYS A 139 -24.26 10.85 5.10
N ILE A 140 -23.49 9.90 4.56
CA ILE A 140 -23.81 9.27 3.27
C ILE A 140 -23.87 7.76 3.47
N GLY A 141 -25.06 7.20 3.38
CA GLY A 141 -25.32 5.77 3.48
C GLY A 141 -24.56 5.11 4.65
N ASP A 142 -23.90 3.99 4.37
CA ASP A 142 -23.15 3.22 5.37
C ASP A 142 -21.78 3.84 5.70
N MET A 143 -21.35 4.87 4.99
CA MET A 143 -20.09 5.57 5.31
C MET A 143 -20.13 6.34 6.63
N GLY A 144 -21.34 6.65 7.12
CA GLY A 144 -21.50 7.57 8.23
C GLY A 144 -21.13 9.00 7.85
N GLU A 145 -20.58 9.76 8.79
CA GLU A 145 -20.11 11.13 8.54
C GLU A 145 -18.87 11.13 7.67
N ILE A 146 -18.94 11.83 6.54
CA ILE A 146 -17.81 11.98 5.61
C ILE A 146 -16.94 13.17 5.99
N LYS A 147 -15.64 13.04 5.76
CA LYS A 147 -14.71 14.16 5.80
C LYS A 147 -14.48 14.66 4.37
N VAL A 148 -14.68 15.95 4.15
CA VAL A 148 -14.49 16.58 2.84
C VAL A 148 -13.53 17.74 2.96
N ASN A 149 -12.47 17.74 2.17
CA ASN A 149 -11.53 18.83 2.04
C ASN A 149 -11.15 19.01 0.57
N ASN A 150 -11.17 20.25 0.06
CA ASN A 150 -10.83 20.57 -1.35
C ASN A 150 -11.54 19.66 -2.36
N ASN A 151 -12.86 19.46 -2.21
CA ASN A 151 -13.68 18.58 -3.07
C ASN A 151 -13.25 17.10 -3.09
N THR A 152 -12.47 16.68 -2.10
CA THR A 152 -12.06 15.29 -1.92
C THR A 152 -12.73 14.72 -0.68
N ILE A 153 -13.39 13.57 -0.82
CA ILE A 153 -13.93 12.79 0.28
C ILE A 153 -12.82 11.87 0.80
N TYR A 154 -12.54 11.95 2.09
CA TYR A 154 -11.55 11.10 2.73
C TYR A 154 -12.23 9.88 3.36
N SER A 155 -11.70 8.71 3.09
CA SER A 155 -12.06 7.46 3.75
C SER A 155 -10.90 7.01 4.63
N ASP A 156 -11.12 6.94 5.94
CA ASP A 156 -10.07 6.70 6.95
C ASP A 156 -9.98 5.23 7.40
N ASN A 157 -10.43 4.26 6.60
CA ASN A 157 -10.46 2.86 6.99
C ASN A 157 -9.63 1.93 6.08
N PRO A 158 -8.29 2.07 6.03
CA PRO A 158 -7.47 1.05 5.40
C PRO A 158 -7.49 -0.23 6.24
N GLU A 159 -7.68 -1.37 5.57
CA GLU A 159 -7.57 -2.69 6.19
C GLU A 159 -6.10 -3.03 6.40
N LYS A 160 -5.75 -3.49 7.61
CA LYS A 160 -4.41 -3.94 7.93
C LYS A 160 -4.14 -5.29 7.26
N LEU A 161 -2.99 -5.43 6.63
CA LEU A 161 -2.52 -6.67 6.04
C LEU A 161 -1.53 -7.36 6.99
N ASP A 162 -2.01 -7.78 8.17
CA ASP A 162 -1.33 -8.77 8.99
C ASP A 162 -1.79 -10.19 8.62
N LEU A 163 -1.20 -11.20 9.24
CA LEU A 163 -1.45 -12.59 8.89
C LEU A 163 -2.91 -13.02 9.12
N GLU A 164 -3.52 -12.57 10.22
CA GLU A 164 -4.90 -12.92 10.58
C GLU A 164 -5.90 -12.29 9.61
N ASN A 165 -5.82 -10.96 9.45
CA ASN A 165 -6.75 -10.24 8.58
C ASN A 165 -6.53 -10.59 7.10
N THR A 166 -5.29 -10.80 6.66
CA THR A 166 -5.02 -11.23 5.28
C THR A 166 -5.67 -12.57 4.98
N ARG A 167 -5.63 -13.54 5.90
CA ARG A 167 -6.34 -14.81 5.76
C ARG A 167 -7.86 -14.63 5.68
N HIS A 168 -8.42 -13.69 6.45
CA HIS A 168 -9.82 -13.34 6.38
C HIS A 168 -10.18 -12.75 5.01
N LEU A 169 -9.42 -11.77 4.53
CA LEU A 169 -9.62 -11.15 3.22
C LEU A 169 -9.53 -12.14 2.05
N VAL A 170 -8.60 -13.10 2.11
CA VAL A 170 -8.52 -14.20 1.13
C VAL A 170 -9.78 -15.04 1.10
N LYS A 171 -10.40 -15.36 2.25
CA LYS A 171 -11.67 -16.10 2.30
C LYS A 171 -12.84 -15.31 1.71
N LEU A 172 -12.75 -13.98 1.69
CA LEU A 172 -13.71 -13.08 1.02
C LEU A 172 -13.46 -12.95 -0.50
N GLY A 173 -12.41 -13.57 -1.03
CA GLY A 173 -12.06 -13.57 -2.45
C GLY A 173 -11.13 -12.44 -2.89
N LEU A 174 -10.44 -11.79 -1.96
CA LEU A 174 -9.47 -10.72 -2.23
C LEU A 174 -8.04 -11.23 -2.41
#